data_5029ad0b73ff494aae2dee4157707710
#
_entry.id   5029ad0b73ff494aae2dee4157707710
#
_cell.length_a   1.000
_cell.length_b   1.000
_cell.length_c   1.000
_cell.angle_alpha   90.00
_cell.angle_beta   90.00
_cell.angle_gamma   90.00
#
_symmetry.space_group_name_H-M   'P 1'
#
loop_
_entity.id
_entity.type
_entity.pdbx_description
1 polymer ?
#
loop_
_entity_poly.entity_id
_entity_poly.type
_entity_poly.pdbx_seq_one_letter_code
_entity_poly.pdbx_strand_id
1 'polypeptide(L)'
;MADCCQLIAKKYFMTIDLFISCVMDQFYPETAKNVMKILDKAGVDVEYNPEQTCCGKFAFTSGFVEEAKELGEKFLCDFPNDRPIVGVSASCVGYIKTRYQELFYNTASHLEFKRVVRNIYEFTDFLVNKINVVDFGAEFNHKVVYQDTCCSLRELGLKDEGRKLLSNVKGIEVLEMQRPEICCGFGGGFFSIQHEAVSVAMAERKIKDAMATGAEYIVTNDISCLMQLDSCIKKQKFDIQVVHIADVLAQGI
;
A
#
# COMPACT_ATOMS: atom_id res chain seq x y z
N MET A 1 10.05 28.50 -40.06
CA MET A 1 10.68 28.94 -38.81
C MET A 1 10.19 28.03 -37.72
N ALA A 2 11.10 27.27 -37.18
CA ALA A 2 10.80 26.13 -36.34
C ALA A 2 10.33 26.60 -34.96
N ASP A 3 9.12 26.20 -34.60
CA ASP A 3 8.68 26.23 -33.19
C ASP A 3 9.51 25.21 -32.41
N CYS A 4 10.50 25.73 -31.73
CA CYS A 4 11.31 24.98 -30.81
C CYS A 4 10.43 24.70 -29.58
N CYS A 5 9.84 23.50 -29.55
CA CYS A 5 9.12 22.97 -28.41
C CYS A 5 10.11 22.95 -27.24
N GLN A 6 10.06 23.97 -26.40
CA GLN A 6 10.76 23.96 -25.12
C GLN A 6 10.11 22.87 -24.27
N LEU A 7 10.68 21.67 -24.31
CA LEU A 7 10.54 20.68 -23.27
C LEU A 7 11.06 21.35 -21.97
N ILE A 8 10.15 21.97 -21.23
CA ILE A 8 10.44 22.41 -19.86
C ILE A 8 10.71 21.12 -19.09
N ALA A 9 11.97 20.82 -18.86
CA ALA A 9 12.36 19.67 -18.04
C ALA A 9 11.69 19.85 -16.67
N LYS A 10 10.78 18.92 -16.34
CA LYS A 10 10.10 18.91 -15.05
C LYS A 10 11.17 18.76 -13.96
N LYS A 11 11.27 19.75 -13.08
CA LYS A 11 12.30 19.74 -12.03
C LYS A 11 11.75 18.94 -10.85
N TYR A 12 12.19 17.69 -10.73
CA TYR A 12 11.92 16.87 -9.55
C TYR A 12 12.76 17.36 -8.35
N PHE A 13 12.18 17.33 -7.14
CA PHE A 13 12.88 17.75 -5.94
C PHE A 13 13.61 16.60 -5.23
N MET A 14 13.24 15.33 -5.55
CA MET A 14 13.95 14.15 -5.07
C MET A 14 13.71 12.95 -5.98
N THR A 15 14.60 11.99 -5.93
CA THR A 15 14.47 10.67 -6.58
C THR A 15 14.23 9.61 -5.53
N ILE A 16 13.33 8.67 -5.80
CA ILE A 16 13.00 7.53 -4.94
C ILE A 16 13.14 6.21 -5.68
N ASP A 17 13.28 5.11 -4.93
CA ASP A 17 13.06 3.76 -5.44
C ASP A 17 11.60 3.35 -5.19
N LEU A 18 10.90 2.88 -6.23
CA LEU A 18 9.51 2.44 -6.10
C LEU A 18 9.45 0.92 -5.92
N PHE A 19 8.87 0.49 -4.80
CA PHE A 19 8.58 -0.92 -4.54
C PHE A 19 7.10 -1.23 -4.80
N ILE A 20 6.84 -1.96 -5.89
CA ILE A 20 5.53 -2.52 -6.23
C ILE A 20 5.46 -3.96 -5.70
N SER A 21 4.51 -4.25 -4.82
CA SER A 21 4.35 -5.59 -4.27
C SER A 21 3.92 -6.60 -5.33
N CYS A 22 4.34 -7.87 -5.18
CA CYS A 22 4.02 -8.94 -6.14
C CYS A 22 2.51 -9.10 -6.41
N VAL A 23 1.67 -8.92 -5.39
CA VAL A 23 0.20 -8.98 -5.56
C VAL A 23 -0.30 -7.80 -6.38
N MET A 24 0.23 -6.60 -6.17
CA MET A 24 -0.16 -5.43 -6.95
C MET A 24 0.26 -5.57 -8.40
N ASP A 25 1.49 -5.99 -8.64
CA ASP A 25 2.02 -6.20 -9.99
C ASP A 25 1.17 -7.18 -10.80
N GLN A 26 0.78 -8.30 -10.18
CA GLN A 26 0.06 -9.39 -10.87
C GLN A 26 -1.44 -9.14 -11.01
N PHE A 27 -2.09 -8.52 -10.04
CA PHE A 27 -3.55 -8.43 -9.98
C PHE A 27 -4.11 -7.02 -10.11
N TYR A 28 -3.29 -5.99 -9.83
CA TYR A 28 -3.73 -4.59 -9.78
C TYR A 28 -2.72 -3.66 -10.46
N PRO A 29 -2.26 -3.96 -11.71
CA PRO A 29 -1.23 -3.15 -12.39
C PRO A 29 -1.67 -1.72 -12.65
N GLU A 30 -2.96 -1.46 -12.83
CA GLU A 30 -3.48 -0.09 -13.00
C GLU A 30 -3.30 0.76 -11.74
N THR A 31 -3.45 0.17 -10.55
CA THR A 31 -3.16 0.83 -9.28
C THR A 31 -1.68 1.25 -9.19
N ALA A 32 -0.76 0.37 -9.64
CA ALA A 32 0.66 0.70 -9.71
C ALA A 32 0.94 1.90 -10.64
N LYS A 33 0.29 1.95 -11.82
CA LYS A 33 0.37 3.09 -12.74
C LYS A 33 -0.18 4.38 -12.10
N ASN A 34 -1.27 4.28 -11.36
CA ASN A 34 -1.85 5.42 -10.66
C ASN A 34 -0.90 5.96 -9.58
N VAL A 35 -0.20 5.09 -8.86
CA VAL A 35 0.86 5.50 -7.92
C VAL A 35 1.93 6.32 -8.63
N MET A 36 2.41 5.85 -9.79
CA MET A 36 3.43 6.59 -10.57
C MET A 36 2.93 7.98 -11.00
N LYS A 37 1.66 8.09 -11.45
CA LYS A 37 1.06 9.40 -11.78
C LYS A 37 1.04 10.35 -10.59
N ILE A 38 0.65 9.84 -9.41
CA ILE A 38 0.59 10.64 -8.17
C ILE A 38 1.98 11.12 -7.78
N LEU A 39 3.00 10.25 -7.80
CA LEU A 39 4.38 10.60 -7.48
C LEU A 39 4.95 11.62 -8.47
N ASP A 40 4.68 11.44 -9.77
CA ASP A 40 5.06 12.43 -10.80
C ASP A 40 4.40 13.79 -10.55
N LYS A 41 3.11 13.81 -10.22
CA LYS A 41 2.38 15.03 -9.88
C LYS A 41 2.90 15.69 -8.60
N ALA A 42 3.35 14.87 -7.64
CA ALA A 42 4.03 15.35 -6.44
C ALA A 42 5.43 15.94 -6.70
N GLY A 43 5.96 15.85 -7.92
CA GLY A 43 7.31 16.32 -8.26
C GLY A 43 8.40 15.37 -7.79
N VAL A 44 8.10 14.09 -7.70
CA VAL A 44 9.03 13.03 -7.29
C VAL A 44 9.47 12.25 -8.52
N ASP A 45 10.78 12.12 -8.70
CA ASP A 45 11.38 11.27 -9.73
C ASP A 45 11.40 9.82 -9.27
N VAL A 46 10.96 8.89 -10.12
CA VAL A 46 10.74 7.49 -9.74
C VAL A 46 11.68 6.58 -10.50
N GLU A 47 12.55 5.90 -9.77
CA GLU A 47 13.33 4.79 -10.26
C GLU A 47 12.57 3.48 -9.98
N TYR A 48 12.31 2.73 -11.04
CA TYR A 48 11.64 1.44 -10.95
C TYR A 48 12.57 0.32 -11.42
N ASN A 49 12.85 -0.62 -10.50
CA ASN A 49 13.62 -1.82 -10.84
C ASN A 49 12.65 -2.92 -11.34
N PRO A 50 12.66 -3.29 -12.64
CA PRO A 50 11.77 -4.32 -13.17
C PRO A 50 12.09 -5.73 -12.67
N GLU A 51 13.29 -5.94 -12.12
CA GLU A 51 13.72 -7.23 -11.57
C GLU A 51 13.31 -7.42 -10.09
N GLN A 52 12.64 -6.42 -9.49
CA GLN A 52 12.17 -6.53 -8.11
C GLN A 52 11.18 -7.68 -7.93
N THR A 53 11.22 -8.31 -6.75
CA THR A 53 10.41 -9.48 -6.45
C THR A 53 9.60 -9.30 -5.16
N CYS A 54 9.13 -10.41 -4.60
CA CYS A 54 8.36 -10.42 -3.37
C CYS A 54 9.22 -10.01 -2.16
N CYS A 55 8.62 -9.31 -1.19
CA CYS A 55 9.27 -9.00 0.10
C CYS A 55 9.50 -10.22 1.01
N GLY A 56 8.98 -11.41 0.67
CA GLY A 56 9.11 -12.62 1.48
C GLY A 56 8.03 -12.81 2.54
N LYS A 57 7.10 -11.87 2.74
CA LYS A 57 6.08 -11.94 3.81
C LYS A 57 5.26 -13.22 3.75
N PHE A 58 4.82 -13.63 2.56
CA PHE A 58 3.99 -14.84 2.39
C PHE A 58 4.73 -16.11 2.87
N ALA A 59 5.98 -16.29 2.47
CA ALA A 59 6.81 -17.40 2.92
C ALA A 59 7.00 -17.37 4.45
N PHE A 60 7.34 -16.22 5.01
CA PHE A 60 7.51 -16.04 6.45
C PHE A 60 6.25 -16.41 7.25
N THR A 61 5.09 -15.88 6.86
CA THR A 61 3.82 -16.15 7.56
C THR A 61 3.32 -17.58 7.38
N SER A 62 3.83 -18.30 6.39
CA SER A 62 3.58 -19.71 6.14
C SER A 62 4.56 -20.65 6.85
N GLY A 63 5.56 -20.10 7.58
CA GLY A 63 6.57 -20.87 8.30
C GLY A 63 7.80 -21.25 7.48
N PHE A 64 7.89 -20.83 6.22
CA PHE A 64 9.04 -21.03 5.34
C PHE A 64 10.07 -19.91 5.56
N VAL A 65 10.79 -20.01 6.69
CA VAL A 65 11.65 -18.91 7.16
C VAL A 65 12.91 -18.77 6.30
N GLU A 66 13.51 -19.88 5.85
CA GLU A 66 14.71 -19.85 5.00
C GLU A 66 14.39 -19.25 3.63
N GLU A 67 13.26 -19.65 3.01
CA GLU A 67 12.79 -19.09 1.74
C GLU A 67 12.43 -17.60 1.90
N ALA A 68 11.87 -17.22 3.03
CA ALA A 68 11.61 -15.82 3.34
C ALA A 68 12.89 -15.01 3.46
N LYS A 69 13.96 -15.61 3.99
CA LYS A 69 15.28 -15.00 4.10
C LYS A 69 15.92 -14.82 2.72
N GLU A 70 15.90 -15.85 1.87
CA GLU A 70 16.41 -15.76 0.49
C GLU A 70 15.72 -14.66 -0.31
N LEU A 71 14.36 -14.57 -0.22
CA LEU A 71 13.59 -13.50 -0.84
C LEU A 71 13.94 -12.12 -0.26
N GLY A 72 14.19 -12.06 1.04
CA GLY A 72 14.61 -10.84 1.70
C GLY A 72 16.02 -10.40 1.29
N GLU A 73 16.96 -11.34 1.13
CA GLU A 73 18.32 -11.04 0.62
C GLU A 73 18.25 -10.48 -0.80
N LYS A 74 17.43 -11.08 -1.67
CA LYS A 74 17.16 -10.50 -2.99
C LYS A 74 16.61 -9.09 -2.90
N PHE A 75 15.61 -8.87 -2.03
CA PHE A 75 15.02 -7.54 -1.82
C PHE A 75 16.08 -6.51 -1.39
N LEU A 76 16.99 -6.86 -0.50
CA LEU A 76 18.08 -5.97 -0.08
C LEU A 76 19.03 -5.62 -1.25
N CYS A 77 19.26 -6.57 -2.17
CA CYS A 77 20.05 -6.36 -3.38
C CYS A 77 19.32 -5.50 -4.42
N ASP A 78 17.98 -5.62 -4.52
CA ASP A 78 17.16 -4.86 -5.46
C ASP A 78 17.11 -3.35 -5.12
N PHE A 79 17.33 -3.00 -3.85
CA PHE A 79 17.32 -1.63 -3.35
C PHE A 79 18.64 -1.23 -2.69
N PRO A 80 19.75 -1.14 -3.47
CA PRO A 80 21.11 -0.95 -2.94
C PRO A 80 21.39 0.49 -2.51
N ASN A 81 20.59 1.46 -2.94
CA ASN A 81 20.84 2.88 -2.77
C ASN A 81 20.40 3.40 -1.38
N ASP A 82 21.00 4.53 -0.96
CA ASP A 82 20.62 5.22 0.29
C ASP A 82 19.61 6.35 -0.01
N ARG A 83 18.59 6.04 -0.80
CA ARG A 83 17.48 6.96 -1.10
C ARG A 83 16.16 6.38 -0.58
N PRO A 84 15.09 7.20 -0.47
CA PRO A 84 13.81 6.69 0.00
C PRO A 84 13.28 5.57 -0.90
N ILE A 85 12.76 4.51 -0.28
CA ILE A 85 12.04 3.43 -0.94
C ILE A 85 10.56 3.62 -0.60
N VAL A 86 9.70 3.76 -1.61
CA VAL A 86 8.26 3.92 -1.41
C VAL A 86 7.57 2.60 -1.74
N GLY A 87 7.02 1.95 -0.73
CA GLY A 87 6.26 0.71 -0.87
C GLY A 87 4.75 0.98 -0.86
N VAL A 88 4.03 0.38 -1.81
CA VAL A 88 2.62 0.71 -2.06
C VAL A 88 1.64 -0.18 -1.28
N SER A 89 2.15 -1.10 -0.46
CA SER A 89 1.32 -1.96 0.38
C SER A 89 1.78 -1.90 1.82
N ALA A 90 0.93 -1.43 2.71
CA ALA A 90 1.21 -1.32 4.14
C ALA A 90 1.68 -2.63 4.76
N SER A 91 1.13 -3.76 4.31
CA SER A 91 1.49 -5.08 4.81
C SER A 91 2.91 -5.52 4.44
N CYS A 92 3.39 -5.14 3.24
CA CYS A 92 4.76 -5.43 2.83
C CYS A 92 5.76 -4.53 3.58
N VAL A 93 5.47 -3.22 3.64
CA VAL A 93 6.33 -2.26 4.36
C VAL A 93 6.39 -2.57 5.84
N GLY A 94 5.25 -2.88 6.47
CA GLY A 94 5.18 -3.28 7.88
C GLY A 94 6.02 -4.53 8.16
N TYR A 95 5.91 -5.56 7.31
CA TYR A 95 6.73 -6.76 7.41
C TYR A 95 8.23 -6.45 7.32
N ILE A 96 8.66 -5.67 6.34
CA ILE A 96 10.07 -5.28 6.17
C ILE A 96 10.56 -4.51 7.42
N LYS A 97 9.79 -3.54 7.88
CA LYS A 97 10.17 -2.72 9.05
C LYS A 97 10.24 -3.51 10.37
N THR A 98 9.36 -4.51 10.54
CA THR A 98 9.23 -5.18 11.84
C THR A 98 9.86 -6.57 11.89
N ARG A 99 9.93 -7.31 10.76
CA ARG A 99 10.35 -8.72 10.73
C ARG A 99 11.71 -8.97 10.09
N TYR A 100 12.22 -8.08 9.26
CA TYR A 100 13.58 -8.26 8.69
C TYR A 100 14.65 -8.32 9.76
N GLN A 101 14.43 -7.73 10.93
CA GLN A 101 15.32 -7.89 12.06
C GLN A 101 15.45 -9.37 12.51
N GLU A 102 14.36 -10.15 12.44
CA GLU A 102 14.39 -11.57 12.80
C GLU A 102 15.20 -12.39 11.81
N LEU A 103 15.22 -11.99 10.54
CA LEU A 103 15.96 -12.68 9.45
C LEU A 103 17.42 -12.28 9.36
N PHE A 104 17.75 -11.01 9.60
CA PHE A 104 19.05 -10.43 9.22
C PHE A 104 19.86 -9.86 10.39
N TYR A 105 19.37 -9.92 11.63
CA TYR A 105 20.16 -9.49 12.77
C TYR A 105 21.40 -10.38 12.93
N ASN A 106 22.59 -9.75 13.03
CA ASN A 106 23.90 -10.44 13.12
C ASN A 106 24.25 -11.39 11.95
N THR A 107 23.69 -11.15 10.77
CA THR A 107 24.06 -11.82 9.51
C THR A 107 25.00 -10.94 8.67
N ALA A 108 25.49 -11.47 7.55
CA ALA A 108 26.27 -10.69 6.58
C ALA A 108 25.49 -9.48 6.03
N SER A 109 24.15 -9.60 5.90
CA SER A 109 23.25 -8.57 5.37
C SER A 109 22.75 -7.57 6.43
N HIS A 110 23.40 -7.51 7.61
CA HIS A 110 22.95 -6.68 8.74
C HIS A 110 22.89 -5.17 8.42
N LEU A 111 23.90 -4.66 7.74
CA LEU A 111 23.94 -3.23 7.40
C LEU A 111 22.96 -2.86 6.30
N GLU A 112 22.81 -3.74 5.32
CA GLU A 112 21.87 -3.57 4.20
C GLU A 112 20.43 -3.53 4.71
N PHE A 113 20.04 -4.48 5.58
CA PHE A 113 18.67 -4.45 6.12
C PHE A 113 18.41 -3.20 6.95
N LYS A 114 19.36 -2.74 7.76
CA LYS A 114 19.20 -1.50 8.54
C LYS A 114 19.04 -0.27 7.64
N ARG A 115 19.79 -0.21 6.54
CA ARG A 115 19.67 0.84 5.54
C ARG A 115 18.27 0.83 4.93
N VAL A 116 17.80 -0.33 4.47
CA VAL A 116 16.47 -0.49 3.87
C VAL A 116 15.36 -0.12 4.87
N VAL A 117 15.40 -0.66 6.09
CA VAL A 117 14.38 -0.37 7.13
C VAL A 117 14.30 1.12 7.47
N ARG A 118 15.44 1.83 7.47
CA ARG A 118 15.49 3.29 7.70
C ARG A 118 14.85 4.07 6.55
N ASN A 119 15.03 3.61 5.32
CA ASN A 119 14.69 4.37 4.12
C ASN A 119 13.35 3.97 3.48
N ILE A 120 12.71 2.87 3.92
CA ILE A 120 11.43 2.45 3.37
C ILE A 120 10.27 3.16 4.06
N TYR A 121 9.35 3.67 3.25
CA TYR A 121 8.12 4.37 3.64
C TYR A 121 6.92 3.68 3.01
N GLU A 122 5.82 3.62 3.72
CA GLU A 122 4.54 3.29 3.13
C GLU A 122 4.06 4.50 2.30
N PHE A 123 3.32 4.25 1.24
CA PHE A 123 2.94 5.27 0.26
C PHE A 123 2.24 6.50 0.88
N THR A 124 1.26 6.29 1.78
CA THR A 124 0.55 7.40 2.41
C THR A 124 1.43 8.14 3.43
N ASP A 125 2.28 7.42 4.15
CA ASP A 125 3.30 7.98 5.05
C ASP A 125 4.29 8.86 4.28
N PHE A 126 4.76 8.36 3.13
CA PHE A 126 5.67 9.12 2.28
C PHE A 126 5.04 10.44 1.81
N LEU A 127 3.82 10.39 1.29
CA LEU A 127 3.14 11.58 0.79
C LEU A 127 2.88 12.61 1.90
N VAL A 128 2.36 12.17 3.04
CA VAL A 128 1.92 13.06 4.12
C VAL A 128 3.09 13.52 5.01
N ASN A 129 3.90 12.58 5.48
CA ASN A 129 4.88 12.85 6.53
C ASN A 129 6.29 13.14 5.98
N LYS A 130 6.65 12.56 4.81
CA LYS A 130 7.99 12.75 4.23
C LYS A 130 8.07 13.94 3.31
N ILE A 131 7.10 14.09 2.38
CA ILE A 131 7.13 15.18 1.39
C ILE A 131 6.07 16.26 1.62
N ASN A 132 5.13 16.03 2.53
CA ASN A 132 4.05 16.96 2.91
C ASN A 132 3.22 17.43 1.70
N VAL A 133 2.86 16.50 0.80
CA VAL A 133 1.99 16.75 -0.36
C VAL A 133 0.71 15.94 -0.15
N VAL A 134 -0.42 16.64 0.01
CA VAL A 134 -1.71 16.02 0.36
C VAL A 134 -2.82 16.31 -0.65
N ASP A 135 -2.64 17.29 -1.52
CA ASP A 135 -3.63 17.68 -2.54
C ASP A 135 -3.09 17.38 -3.94
N PHE A 136 -3.78 16.52 -4.65
CA PHE A 136 -3.48 16.11 -6.02
C PHE A 136 -4.51 16.65 -7.03
N GLY A 137 -5.48 17.45 -6.57
CA GLY A 137 -6.59 17.92 -7.39
C GLY A 137 -7.53 16.79 -7.86
N ALA A 138 -7.55 15.69 -7.13
CA ALA A 138 -8.43 14.55 -7.43
C ALA A 138 -9.90 14.88 -7.16
N GLU A 139 -10.79 14.23 -7.93
CA GLU A 139 -12.25 14.34 -7.74
C GLU A 139 -12.87 12.96 -7.68
N PHE A 140 -13.62 12.67 -6.58
CA PHE A 140 -14.27 11.39 -6.35
C PHE A 140 -15.60 11.59 -5.62
N ASN A 141 -16.70 11.72 -6.37
CA ASN A 141 -18.01 12.11 -5.87
C ASN A 141 -18.79 10.93 -5.25
N HIS A 142 -18.23 10.32 -4.19
CA HIS A 142 -18.78 9.15 -3.52
C HIS A 142 -18.65 9.22 -2.00
N LYS A 143 -19.52 8.46 -1.32
CA LYS A 143 -19.44 8.19 0.12
C LYS A 143 -18.47 7.03 0.35
N VAL A 144 -17.46 7.24 1.17
CA VAL A 144 -16.42 6.26 1.43
C VAL A 144 -16.19 6.06 2.92
N VAL A 145 -15.71 4.88 3.29
CA VAL A 145 -15.08 4.65 4.59
C VAL A 145 -13.59 4.37 4.37
N TYR A 146 -12.74 4.82 5.28
CA TYR A 146 -11.32 4.46 5.27
C TYR A 146 -11.08 3.28 6.21
N GLN A 147 -10.41 2.24 5.70
CA GLN A 147 -10.03 1.08 6.49
C GLN A 147 -8.68 1.31 7.18
N ASP A 148 -8.67 1.34 8.50
CA ASP A 148 -7.44 1.25 9.28
C ASP A 148 -6.88 -0.17 9.17
N THR A 149 -5.90 -0.36 8.27
CA THR A 149 -5.31 -1.68 8.08
C THR A 149 -4.46 -2.07 9.29
N CYS A 150 -4.46 -3.34 9.67
CA CYS A 150 -3.74 -3.78 10.86
C CYS A 150 -2.22 -3.51 10.75
N CYS A 151 -1.66 -3.59 9.56
CA CYS A 151 -0.25 -3.32 9.33
C CYS A 151 0.07 -1.82 9.43
N SER A 152 -0.77 -0.94 8.85
CA SER A 152 -0.62 0.50 9.03
C SER A 152 -0.69 0.89 10.50
N LEU A 153 -1.75 0.47 11.17
CA LEU A 153 -2.03 0.90 12.53
C LEU A 153 -1.04 0.34 13.56
N ARG A 154 -0.76 -0.99 13.51
CA ARG A 154 -0.03 -1.69 14.57
C ARG A 154 1.46 -1.84 14.29
N GLU A 155 1.86 -1.98 13.02
CA GLU A 155 3.25 -2.18 12.64
C GLU A 155 3.93 -0.86 12.26
N LEU A 156 3.20 0.07 11.63
CA LEU A 156 3.73 1.34 11.15
C LEU A 156 3.34 2.55 11.99
N GLY A 157 2.31 2.45 12.85
CA GLY A 157 1.79 3.56 13.65
C GLY A 157 1.05 4.62 12.83
N LEU A 158 0.58 4.28 11.63
CA LEU A 158 -0.11 5.17 10.70
C LEU A 158 -1.63 5.06 10.89
N LYS A 159 -2.30 6.18 11.13
CA LYS A 159 -3.76 6.24 11.34
C LYS A 159 -4.43 7.34 10.53
N ASP A 160 -3.84 8.52 10.52
CA ASP A 160 -4.49 9.73 10.00
C ASP A 160 -4.09 10.05 8.57
N GLU A 161 -3.00 9.45 8.06
CA GLU A 161 -2.40 9.76 6.76
C GLU A 161 -3.40 9.58 5.60
N GLY A 162 -4.09 8.44 5.56
CA GLY A 162 -5.10 8.17 4.55
C GLY A 162 -6.28 9.16 4.61
N ARG A 163 -6.73 9.49 5.83
CA ARG A 163 -7.80 10.47 6.03
C ARG A 163 -7.41 11.87 5.60
N LYS A 164 -6.15 12.29 5.90
CA LYS A 164 -5.62 13.58 5.44
C LYS A 164 -5.58 13.67 3.91
N LEU A 165 -5.17 12.61 3.23
CA LEU A 165 -5.17 12.56 1.77
C LEU A 165 -6.60 12.65 1.22
N LEU A 166 -7.51 11.84 1.74
CA LEU A 166 -8.91 11.80 1.29
C LEU A 166 -9.64 13.13 1.55
N SER A 167 -9.35 13.83 2.64
CA SER A 167 -9.98 15.13 2.94
C SER A 167 -9.67 16.22 1.91
N ASN A 168 -8.66 16.04 1.07
CA ASN A 168 -8.31 16.96 -0.03
C ASN A 168 -8.88 16.51 -1.39
N VAL A 169 -9.62 15.39 -1.45
CA VAL A 169 -10.27 14.93 -2.67
C VAL A 169 -11.63 15.64 -2.81
N LYS A 170 -11.84 16.25 -3.96
CA LYS A 170 -13.09 17.00 -4.21
C LYS A 170 -14.28 16.05 -4.34
N GLY A 171 -15.38 16.39 -3.69
CA GLY A 171 -16.65 15.67 -3.77
C GLY A 171 -16.73 14.38 -2.95
N ILE A 172 -15.66 13.99 -2.27
CA ILE A 172 -15.66 12.81 -1.41
C ILE A 172 -16.35 13.10 -0.08
N GLU A 173 -17.12 12.14 0.41
CA GLU A 173 -17.69 12.16 1.77
C GLU A 173 -17.10 11.00 2.56
N VAL A 174 -16.20 11.29 3.50
CA VAL A 174 -15.54 10.27 4.34
C VAL A 174 -16.39 10.00 5.57
N LEU A 175 -16.91 8.79 5.66
CA LEU A 175 -17.72 8.29 6.78
C LEU A 175 -16.85 7.42 7.68
N GLU A 176 -17.14 7.38 8.98
CA GLU A 176 -16.40 6.55 9.93
C GLU A 176 -17.18 5.27 10.27
N MET A 177 -16.50 4.14 10.16
CA MET A 177 -17.02 2.86 10.63
C MET A 177 -17.07 2.83 12.16
N GLN A 178 -17.96 2.03 12.74
CA GLN A 178 -17.99 1.85 14.19
C GLN A 178 -16.69 1.23 14.71
N ARG A 179 -16.05 0.35 13.92
CA ARG A 179 -14.83 -0.37 14.28
C ARG A 179 -13.86 -0.41 13.10
N PRO A 180 -13.25 0.71 12.74
CA PRO A 180 -12.39 0.80 11.56
C PRO A 180 -11.13 -0.09 11.63
N GLU A 181 -10.68 -0.44 12.84
CA GLU A 181 -9.48 -1.24 13.13
C GLU A 181 -9.68 -2.76 13.02
N ILE A 182 -10.91 -3.26 12.78
CA ILE A 182 -11.16 -4.71 12.61
C ILE A 182 -10.38 -5.23 11.40
N CYS A 183 -9.68 -6.35 11.58
CA CYS A 183 -8.91 -6.99 10.53
C CYS A 183 -9.81 -7.50 9.39
N CYS A 184 -9.30 -7.40 8.14
CA CYS A 184 -9.98 -7.92 6.95
C CYS A 184 -9.98 -9.46 6.84
N GLY A 185 -9.19 -10.15 7.67
CA GLY A 185 -9.10 -11.61 7.68
C GLY A 185 -8.08 -12.23 6.72
N PHE A 186 -7.29 -11.45 5.97
CA PHE A 186 -6.30 -11.99 5.02
C PHE A 186 -5.19 -12.80 5.73
N GLY A 187 -4.63 -12.26 6.83
CA GLY A 187 -3.68 -12.98 7.68
C GLY A 187 -2.41 -13.49 6.99
N GLY A 188 -1.88 -12.73 6.02
CA GLY A 188 -0.68 -13.07 5.27
C GLY A 188 -0.89 -14.11 4.15
N GLY A 189 -2.13 -14.50 3.86
CA GLY A 189 -2.48 -15.51 2.86
C GLY A 189 -2.59 -16.92 3.44
N PHE A 190 -1.62 -17.38 4.24
CA PHE A 190 -1.69 -18.70 4.87
C PHE A 190 -2.93 -18.87 5.76
N PHE A 191 -3.23 -17.87 6.60
CA PHE A 191 -4.40 -17.90 7.46
C PHE A 191 -5.71 -17.97 6.67
N SER A 192 -5.85 -17.21 5.59
CA SER A 192 -7.06 -17.21 4.76
C SER A 192 -7.29 -18.56 4.07
N ILE A 193 -6.23 -19.31 3.77
CA ILE A 193 -6.32 -20.66 3.16
C ILE A 193 -6.64 -21.70 4.24
N GLN A 194 -5.91 -21.71 5.35
CA GLN A 194 -6.05 -22.73 6.39
C GLN A 194 -7.30 -22.55 7.26
N HIS A 195 -7.75 -21.31 7.41
CA HIS A 195 -8.90 -20.95 8.25
C HIS A 195 -9.95 -20.17 7.46
N GLU A 196 -10.29 -20.66 6.25
CA GLU A 196 -11.18 -19.97 5.30
C GLU A 196 -12.47 -19.45 5.96
N ALA A 197 -13.16 -20.30 6.71
CA ALA A 197 -14.44 -19.93 7.34
C ALA A 197 -14.29 -18.72 8.29
N VAL A 198 -13.21 -18.68 9.08
CA VAL A 198 -12.94 -17.57 10.00
C VAL A 198 -12.52 -16.32 9.23
N SER A 199 -11.66 -16.49 8.23
CA SER A 199 -11.20 -15.40 7.35
C SER A 199 -12.37 -14.72 6.62
N VAL A 200 -13.27 -15.50 6.04
CA VAL A 200 -14.48 -15.01 5.37
C VAL A 200 -15.40 -14.29 6.37
N ALA A 201 -15.65 -14.87 7.54
CA ALA A 201 -16.48 -14.25 8.58
C ALA A 201 -15.91 -12.88 9.05
N MET A 202 -14.57 -12.75 9.13
CA MET A 202 -13.91 -11.48 9.45
C MET A 202 -14.11 -10.46 8.33
N ALA A 203 -13.94 -10.85 7.07
CA ALA A 203 -14.17 -9.98 5.92
C ALA A 203 -15.63 -9.52 5.84
N GLU A 204 -16.59 -10.45 5.97
CA GLU A 204 -18.02 -10.12 5.99
C GLU A 204 -18.38 -9.12 7.10
N ARG A 205 -17.84 -9.33 8.31
CA ARG A 205 -18.07 -8.42 9.42
C ARG A 205 -17.58 -7.01 9.11
N LYS A 206 -16.39 -6.89 8.50
CA LYS A 206 -15.82 -5.61 8.06
C LYS A 206 -16.69 -4.94 7.00
N ILE A 207 -17.12 -5.69 6.00
CA ILE A 207 -17.97 -5.20 4.90
C ILE A 207 -19.31 -4.73 5.46
N LYS A 208 -19.95 -5.50 6.34
CA LYS A 208 -21.23 -5.14 6.96
C LYS A 208 -21.12 -3.87 7.83
N ASP A 209 -19.99 -3.69 8.53
CA ASP A 209 -19.71 -2.48 9.32
C ASP A 209 -19.55 -1.25 8.42
N ALA A 210 -18.91 -1.41 7.25
CA ALA A 210 -18.80 -0.37 6.23
C ALA A 210 -20.17 -0.03 5.62
N MET A 211 -20.95 -1.03 5.19
CA MET A 211 -22.29 -0.84 4.62
C MET A 211 -23.26 -0.15 5.59
N ALA A 212 -23.13 -0.40 6.88
CA ALA A 212 -23.99 0.21 7.90
C ALA A 212 -23.80 1.73 7.99
N THR A 213 -22.71 2.29 7.47
CA THR A 213 -22.50 3.74 7.38
C THR A 213 -23.21 4.38 6.19
N GLY A 214 -23.66 3.61 5.21
CA GLY A 214 -24.16 4.08 3.92
C GLY A 214 -23.05 4.41 2.91
N ALA A 215 -21.83 3.95 3.14
CA ALA A 215 -20.72 4.12 2.20
C ALA A 215 -20.87 3.25 0.94
N GLU A 216 -20.45 3.78 -0.19
CA GLU A 216 -20.40 3.12 -1.49
C GLU A 216 -19.06 2.38 -1.69
N TYR A 217 -17.99 2.89 -1.04
CA TYR A 217 -16.64 2.33 -1.17
C TYR A 217 -15.94 2.15 0.18
N ILE A 218 -15.14 1.09 0.25
CA ILE A 218 -14.10 0.92 1.29
C ILE A 218 -12.77 1.30 0.65
N VAL A 219 -12.13 2.35 1.15
CA VAL A 219 -10.80 2.77 0.71
C VAL A 219 -9.75 2.14 1.62
N THR A 220 -8.71 1.56 1.03
CA THR A 220 -7.61 0.92 1.76
C THR A 220 -6.25 1.30 1.18
N ASN A 221 -5.20 1.29 1.99
CA ASN A 221 -3.80 1.44 1.58
C ASN A 221 -3.03 0.11 1.56
N ASP A 222 -3.73 -1.02 1.62
CA ASP A 222 -3.13 -2.36 1.63
C ASP A 222 -3.76 -3.26 0.58
N ILE A 223 -2.93 -3.71 -0.35
CA ILE A 223 -3.38 -4.52 -1.48
C ILE A 223 -3.89 -5.90 -1.05
N SER A 224 -3.37 -6.45 0.06
CA SER A 224 -3.82 -7.74 0.58
C SER A 224 -5.22 -7.63 1.18
N CYS A 225 -5.51 -6.52 1.86
CA CYS A 225 -6.84 -6.23 2.37
C CYS A 225 -7.82 -5.96 1.22
N LEU A 226 -7.38 -5.21 0.19
CA LEU A 226 -8.19 -4.98 -1.01
C LEU A 226 -8.61 -6.31 -1.64
N MET A 227 -7.66 -7.20 -1.91
CA MET A 227 -7.91 -8.51 -2.54
C MET A 227 -8.88 -9.36 -1.71
N GLN A 228 -8.72 -9.40 -0.39
CA GLN A 228 -9.57 -10.16 0.53
C GLN A 228 -11.01 -9.65 0.52
N LEU A 229 -11.19 -8.33 0.64
CA LEU A 229 -12.50 -7.71 0.68
C LEU A 229 -13.19 -7.79 -0.68
N ASP A 230 -12.48 -7.53 -1.77
CA ASP A 230 -13.02 -7.62 -3.14
C ASP A 230 -13.53 -9.03 -3.46
N SER A 231 -12.75 -10.07 -3.11
CA SER A 231 -13.14 -11.45 -3.29
C SER A 231 -14.41 -11.79 -2.50
N CYS A 232 -14.50 -11.32 -1.25
CA CYS A 232 -15.67 -11.56 -0.41
C CYS A 232 -16.89 -10.79 -0.93
N ILE A 233 -16.74 -9.53 -1.34
CA ILE A 233 -17.80 -8.69 -1.92
C ILE A 233 -18.37 -9.35 -3.17
N LYS A 234 -17.53 -9.78 -4.10
CA LYS A 234 -17.95 -10.45 -5.35
C LYS A 234 -18.65 -11.78 -5.09
N LYS A 235 -18.09 -12.63 -4.21
CA LYS A 235 -18.65 -13.96 -3.90
C LYS A 235 -20.01 -13.86 -3.21
N GLN A 236 -20.17 -12.90 -2.28
CA GLN A 236 -21.39 -12.71 -1.49
C GLN A 236 -22.37 -11.70 -2.11
N LYS A 237 -21.98 -11.04 -3.19
CA LYS A 237 -22.77 -10.00 -3.90
C LYS A 237 -23.19 -8.85 -2.98
N PHE A 238 -22.28 -8.36 -2.13
CA PHE A 238 -22.52 -7.16 -1.34
C PHE A 238 -22.59 -5.93 -2.23
N ASP A 239 -23.47 -4.99 -1.91
CA ASP A 239 -23.65 -3.73 -2.63
C ASP A 239 -22.71 -2.65 -2.06
N ILE A 240 -21.43 -2.87 -2.20
CA ILE A 240 -20.32 -1.96 -1.86
C ILE A 240 -19.10 -2.35 -2.69
N GLN A 241 -18.18 -1.42 -2.90
CA GLN A 241 -16.93 -1.70 -3.60
C GLN A 241 -15.73 -1.47 -2.68
N VAL A 242 -14.56 -2.02 -3.04
CA VAL A 242 -13.30 -1.72 -2.37
C VAL A 242 -12.30 -1.19 -3.39
N VAL A 243 -11.55 -0.16 -3.00
CA VAL A 243 -10.61 0.54 -3.88
C VAL A 243 -9.32 0.88 -3.12
N HIS A 244 -8.20 0.87 -3.81
CA HIS A 244 -6.95 1.34 -3.24
C HIS A 244 -6.93 2.87 -3.18
N ILE A 245 -6.34 3.46 -2.12
CA ILE A 245 -6.29 4.91 -1.97
C ILE A 245 -5.63 5.60 -3.17
N ALA A 246 -4.62 4.99 -3.78
CA ALA A 246 -3.98 5.52 -4.98
C ALA A 246 -4.95 5.66 -6.15
N ASP A 247 -5.93 4.76 -6.29
CA ASP A 247 -6.91 4.84 -7.37
C ASP A 247 -7.88 5.99 -7.15
N VAL A 248 -8.19 6.33 -5.89
CA VAL A 248 -9.00 7.51 -5.55
C VAL A 248 -8.22 8.80 -5.82
N LEU A 249 -6.96 8.86 -5.38
CA LEU A 249 -6.12 10.04 -5.54
C LEU A 249 -5.73 10.32 -7.01
N ALA A 250 -5.83 9.31 -7.88
CA ALA A 250 -5.54 9.44 -9.30
C ALA A 250 -6.76 9.85 -10.17
N GLN A 251 -7.95 9.96 -9.59
CA GLN A 251 -9.15 10.35 -10.33
C GLN A 251 -9.08 11.82 -10.74
N GLY A 252 -9.23 12.07 -12.04
CA GLY A 252 -9.22 13.42 -12.61
C GLY A 252 -7.84 14.05 -12.79
N ILE A 253 -6.76 13.27 -12.63
CA ILE A 253 -5.37 13.74 -12.82
C ILE A 253 -4.68 13.07 -14.01
#